data_ad9a2cae7e51da45d490db198c03bd0c
#
_entry.id   ad9a2cae7e51da45d490db198c03bd0c
#
_cell.length_a   1.000
_cell.length_b   1.000
_cell.length_c   1.000
_cell.angle_alpha   90.00
_cell.angle_beta   90.00
_cell.angle_gamma   90.00
#
_symmetry.space_group_name_H-M   'P 1'
#
loop_
_entity.id
_entity.type
_entity.pdbx_description
1 polymer ?
#
loop_
_entity_poly.entity_id
_entity_poly.type
_entity_poly.pdbx_seq_one_letter_code
_entity_poly.pdbx_strand_id
1 'polypeptide(L)' 'MMNTTPRTFVGTTTFQIRGMRCAHCEHAVVSSVRRLDGVQSVTVDLPTGLVTIAVDRPTDRAGIVAAIDDAGYTLVP' A
#
# COMPACT_ATOMS: atom_id res chain seq x y z
N MET A 1 23.72 -14.88 8.59
CA MET A 1 23.21 -13.93 8.32
C MET A 1 21.85 -13.84 8.36
N MET A 2 21.28 -12.89 8.63
CA MET A 2 19.98 -12.87 8.74
C MET A 2 19.39 -12.40 7.64
N ASN A 3 18.42 -12.78 7.31
CA ASN A 3 17.78 -12.48 6.27
C ASN A 3 16.53 -12.02 6.57
N THR A 4 16.40 -10.97 7.22
CA THR A 4 15.16 -10.46 7.69
C THR A 4 14.54 -9.66 6.64
N THR A 5 13.29 -9.82 6.40
CA THR A 5 12.52 -8.95 5.52
C THR A 5 12.43 -7.59 6.16
N PRO A 6 12.84 -6.53 5.48
CA PRO A 6 12.79 -5.21 6.09
C PRO A 6 11.36 -4.77 6.36
N ARG A 7 11.13 -4.16 7.51
CA ARG A 7 9.84 -3.59 7.82
C ARG A 7 9.64 -2.26 7.14
N THR A 8 10.73 -1.58 6.83
CA THR A 8 10.64 -0.28 6.17
C THR A 8 11.15 -0.39 4.75
N PHE A 9 10.68 0.49 3.91
CA PHE A 9 11.15 0.57 2.55
C PHE A 9 11.22 2.03 2.14
N VAL A 10 12.00 2.30 1.09
CA VAL A 10 12.07 3.63 0.50
C VAL A 10 12.03 3.43 -1.01
N GLY A 11 11.49 4.38 -1.73
CA GLY A 11 11.34 4.25 -3.17
C GLY A 11 9.96 3.68 -3.52
N THR A 12 9.91 2.81 -4.51
CA THR A 12 8.64 2.30 -5.03
C THR A 12 8.47 0.83 -4.68
N THR A 13 7.32 0.47 -4.15
CA THR A 13 6.99 -0.91 -3.80
C THR A 13 5.57 -1.22 -4.25
N THR A 14 5.35 -2.44 -4.74
CA THR A 14 4.04 -2.87 -5.19
C THR A 14 3.46 -3.90 -4.22
N PHE A 15 2.19 -3.71 -3.87
CA PHE A 15 1.47 -4.64 -3.01
C PHE A 15 0.25 -5.15 -3.75
N GLN A 16 -0.19 -6.36 -3.43
CA GLN A 16 -1.41 -6.91 -4.00
C GLN A 16 -2.52 -6.86 -2.95
N ILE A 17 -3.71 -6.42 -3.34
CA ILE A 17 -4.83 -6.24 -2.44
C ILE A 17 -6.01 -7.05 -2.92
N ARG A 18 -6.70 -7.70 -2.00
CA ARG A 18 -7.92 -8.43 -2.28
C ARG A 18 -9.13 -7.57 -1.98
N GLY A 19 -10.20 -7.81 -2.71
CA GLY A 19 -11.48 -7.17 -2.46
C GLY A 19 -11.73 -5.90 -3.23
N MET A 20 -10.71 -5.40 -3.92
CA MET A 20 -10.85 -4.18 -4.68
C MET A 20 -11.50 -4.49 -6.02
N ARG A 21 -12.67 -3.95 -6.26
CA ARG A 21 -13.44 -4.28 -7.46
C ARG A 21 -13.94 -3.10 -8.26
N CYS A 22 -13.87 -1.91 -7.75
CA CYS A 22 -14.44 -0.77 -8.44
C CYS A 22 -13.65 0.50 -8.12
N ALA A 23 -13.92 1.54 -8.87
CA ALA A 23 -13.22 2.81 -8.69
C ALA A 23 -13.41 3.40 -7.30
N HIS A 24 -14.55 3.14 -6.68
CA HIS A 24 -14.80 3.62 -5.31
C HIS A 24 -13.83 2.97 -4.32
N CYS A 25 -13.59 1.67 -4.50
CA CYS A 25 -12.64 0.94 -3.67
C CYS A 25 -11.22 1.48 -3.87
N GLU A 26 -10.87 1.74 -5.11
CA GLU A 26 -9.57 2.32 -5.43
C GLU A 26 -9.38 3.65 -4.69
N HIS A 27 -10.40 4.49 -4.73
CA HIS A 27 -10.33 5.81 -4.11
C HIS A 27 -10.14 5.70 -2.60
N ALA A 28 -10.82 4.76 -1.97
CA ALA A 28 -10.70 4.54 -0.53
C ALA A 28 -9.28 4.13 -0.15
N VAL A 29 -8.69 3.22 -0.92
CA VAL A 29 -7.34 2.75 -0.68
C VAL A 29 -6.33 3.88 -0.88
N VAL A 30 -6.46 4.62 -1.97
CA VAL A 30 -5.57 5.74 -2.26
C VAL A 30 -5.64 6.77 -1.14
N SER A 31 -6.85 7.15 -0.72
CA SER A 31 -7.01 8.15 0.33
C SER A 31 -6.40 7.70 1.64
N SER A 32 -6.60 6.44 2.02
CA SER A 32 -6.08 5.92 3.28
C SER A 32 -4.56 5.88 3.28
N VAL A 33 -3.96 5.44 2.18
CA VAL A 33 -2.51 5.30 2.09
C VAL A 33 -1.84 6.67 2.00
N ARG A 34 -2.44 7.60 1.28
CA ARG A 34 -1.85 8.93 1.11
C ARG A 34 -1.78 9.75 2.40
N ARG A 35 -2.51 9.33 3.43
CA ARG A 35 -2.43 10.01 4.71
C ARG A 35 -1.14 9.70 5.44
N LEU A 36 -0.44 8.65 5.03
CA LEU A 36 0.79 8.27 5.71
C LEU A 36 1.93 9.21 5.36
N ASP A 37 2.75 9.48 6.38
CA ASP A 37 3.89 10.34 6.18
C ASP A 37 4.87 9.72 5.21
N GLY A 38 5.40 10.50 4.30
CA GLY A 38 6.39 10.02 3.35
C GLY A 38 5.85 9.47 2.05
N VAL A 39 4.53 9.24 1.96
CA VAL A 39 3.95 8.72 0.74
C VAL A 39 3.85 9.83 -0.30
N GLN A 40 4.50 9.65 -1.45
CA GLN A 40 4.46 10.62 -2.53
C GLN A 40 3.38 10.31 -3.53
N SER A 41 3.20 9.05 -3.86
CA SER A 41 2.18 8.68 -4.84
C SER A 41 1.65 7.29 -4.60
N VAL A 42 0.43 7.05 -5.00
CA VAL A 42 -0.23 5.76 -4.90
C VAL A 42 -0.92 5.51 -6.24
N THR A 43 -0.60 4.40 -6.88
CA THR A 43 -1.19 4.02 -8.15
C THR A 43 -1.87 2.67 -7.99
N VAL A 44 -3.09 2.54 -8.45
CA VAL A 44 -3.87 1.32 -8.31
C VAL A 44 -4.21 0.77 -9.68
N ASP A 45 -4.01 -0.55 -9.86
CA ASP A 45 -4.41 -1.24 -11.07
C ASP A 45 -5.58 -2.16 -10.68
N LEU A 46 -6.77 -1.77 -11.00
CA LEU A 46 -7.97 -2.53 -10.62
C LEU A 46 -8.01 -3.95 -11.19
N PRO A 47 -7.71 -4.17 -12.45
CA PRO A 47 -7.79 -5.52 -13.01
C PRO A 47 -6.91 -6.54 -12.30
N THR A 48 -5.78 -6.13 -11.79
CA THR A 48 -4.85 -7.04 -11.12
C THR A 48 -4.91 -6.93 -9.60
N GLY A 49 -5.48 -5.85 -9.09
CA GLY A 49 -5.48 -5.59 -7.64
C GLY A 49 -4.13 -5.15 -7.11
N LEU A 50 -3.25 -4.66 -7.98
CA LEU A 50 -1.93 -4.23 -7.54
C LEU A 50 -1.93 -2.74 -7.19
N VAL A 51 -1.27 -2.42 -6.08
CA VAL A 51 -1.13 -1.04 -5.64
C VAL A 51 0.36 -0.74 -5.57
N THR A 52 0.79 0.28 -6.28
CA THR A 52 2.18 0.72 -6.29
C THR A 52 2.28 2.00 -5.48
N ILE A 53 3.15 1.97 -4.48
CA ILE A 53 3.31 3.09 -3.57
C ILE A 53 4.74 3.60 -3.64
N ALA A 54 4.89 4.89 -3.89
CA ALA A 54 6.19 5.53 -3.91
C ALA A 54 6.32 6.42 -2.68
N VAL A 55 7.42 6.25 -1.97
CA VAL A 55 7.70 7.04 -0.77
C VAL A 55 9.06 7.70 -0.88
N ASP A 56 9.22 8.85 -0.25
CA ASP A 56 10.46 9.61 -0.32
C ASP A 56 11.32 9.46 0.92
N ARG A 57 10.89 8.67 1.89
CA ARG A 57 11.64 8.41 3.11
C ARG A 57 11.29 7.01 3.61
N PRO A 58 12.10 6.43 4.49
CA PRO A 58 11.80 5.10 4.99
C PRO A 58 10.42 5.05 5.62
N THR A 59 9.59 4.13 5.16
CA THR A 59 8.21 4.01 5.59
C THR A 59 7.97 2.58 6.06
N ASP A 60 7.30 2.45 7.22
CA ASP A 60 7.04 1.14 7.79
C ASP A 60 5.91 0.46 7.03
N ARG A 61 6.16 -0.76 6.59
CA ARG A 61 5.15 -1.55 5.88
C ARG A 61 3.93 -1.80 6.75
N ALA A 62 4.10 -1.88 8.06
CA ALA A 62 2.98 -2.09 8.95
C ALA A 62 1.98 -0.93 8.87
N GLY A 63 2.46 0.28 8.64
CA GLY A 63 1.58 1.43 8.44
C GLY A 63 0.76 1.31 7.17
N ILE A 64 1.36 0.79 6.10
CA ILE A 64 0.66 0.55 4.84
C ILE A 64 -0.41 -0.53 5.03
N VAL A 65 -0.05 -1.63 5.68
CA VAL A 65 -0.98 -2.73 5.94
C VAL A 65 -2.16 -2.22 6.77
N ALA A 66 -1.88 -1.45 7.81
CA ALA A 66 -2.93 -0.91 8.68
C ALA A 66 -3.85 0.03 7.91
N ALA A 67 -3.32 0.86 7.02
CA ALA A 67 -4.12 1.79 6.23
C ALA A 67 -5.04 1.04 5.27
N ILE A 68 -4.54 -0.01 4.63
CA ILE A 68 -5.31 -0.82 3.71
C ILE A 68 -6.41 -1.58 4.47
N ASP A 69 -6.07 -2.13 5.62
CA ASP A 69 -7.02 -2.84 6.45
C ASP A 69 -8.12 -1.91 6.95
N ASP A 70 -7.75 -0.69 7.31
CA ASP A 70 -8.68 0.32 7.78
C ASP A 70 -9.65 0.73 6.68
N ALA A 71 -9.23 0.66 5.43
CA ALA A 71 -10.08 0.96 4.29
C ALA A 71 -11.03 -0.21 3.97
N GLY A 72 -10.90 -1.33 4.67
CA GLY A 72 -11.79 -2.48 4.47
C GLY A 72 -11.27 -3.53 3.50
N TYR A 73 -9.98 -3.52 3.18
CA TYR A 73 -9.41 -4.46 2.24
C TYR A 73 -8.27 -5.24 2.87
N THR A 74 -7.85 -6.31 2.23
CA THR A 74 -6.82 -7.18 2.76
C THR A 74 -5.60 -7.19 1.86
N LEU A 75 -4.44 -6.95 2.44
CA LEU A 75 -3.20 -7.01 1.69
C LEU A 75 -2.79 -8.47 1.58
N VAL A 76 -2.42 -8.88 0.37
CA VAL A 76 -1.94 -10.25 0.14
C VAL A 76 -0.46 -10.28 0.48
N PRO A 77 -0.04 -11.23 1.30
CA PRO A 77 1.36 -11.33 1.70
C PRO A 77 2.30 -11.59 0.55
#